data_7cb1c59c75e9dcfe3d45bbf376b4cbd7
#
_entry.id   7cb1c59c75e9dcfe3d45bbf376b4cbd7
#
_cell.length_a   1.000
_cell.length_b   1.000
_cell.length_c   1.000
_cell.angle_alpha   90.00
_cell.angle_beta   90.00
_cell.angle_gamma   90.00
#
_symmetry.space_group_name_H-M   'P 1'
#
loop_
_entity.id
_entity.type
_entity.pdbx_description
1 polymer ?
#
loop_
_entity_poly.entity_id
_entity_poly.type
_entity_poly.pdbx_seq_one_letter_code
_entity_poly.pdbx_strand_id
1 'polypeptide(L)'
;MLVQFAQLAAAFAGARFGIDRPSVGLLSIGEESSKGNPLVKETHELLAASDMNFFGNVEGRDLIPAPVDVIVTDGFTGNVALKTLEGAFKFVFNTVLKVIDTNDETRAAGQALFPYLIPEATLLTPEHQGGAMLLGLNGICAVSYTHLTLPTIYSV
;
A
#
# COMPACT_ATOMS: atom_id res chain seq x y z
N MET A 1 -15.84 5.14 12.51
CA MET A 1 -14.54 5.64 12.02
C MET A 1 -14.02 4.82 10.84
N LEU A 2 -13.73 3.51 10.93
CA LEU A 2 -13.20 2.72 9.79
C LEU A 2 -14.14 2.68 8.58
N VAL A 3 -15.47 2.67 8.78
CA VAL A 3 -16.45 2.80 7.70
C VAL A 3 -16.28 4.11 6.93
N GLN A 4 -16.02 5.21 7.63
CA GLN A 4 -15.75 6.50 6.98
C GLN A 4 -14.42 6.47 6.21
N PHE A 5 -13.40 5.78 6.73
CA PHE A 5 -12.14 5.57 5.99
C PHE A 5 -12.39 4.77 4.70
N ALA A 6 -13.23 3.72 4.78
CA ALA A 6 -13.62 2.94 3.61
C ALA A 6 -14.29 3.81 2.54
N GLN A 7 -15.26 4.64 2.94
CA GLN A 7 -15.98 5.55 2.03
C GLN A 7 -15.04 6.56 1.38
N LEU A 8 -14.18 7.21 2.18
CA LEU A 8 -13.22 8.20 1.68
C LEU A 8 -12.19 7.56 0.74
N ALA A 9 -11.67 6.39 1.11
CA ALA A 9 -10.68 5.68 0.29
C ALA A 9 -11.28 5.14 -1.01
N ALA A 10 -12.50 4.62 -0.99
CA ALA A 10 -13.20 4.20 -2.20
C ALA A 10 -13.48 5.39 -3.14
N ALA A 11 -13.94 6.53 -2.61
CA ALA A 11 -14.13 7.75 -3.39
C ALA A 11 -12.80 8.25 -4.00
N PHE A 12 -11.72 8.21 -3.23
CA PHE A 12 -10.39 8.57 -3.70
C PHE A 12 -9.89 7.62 -4.80
N ALA A 13 -10.03 6.30 -4.62
CA ALA A 13 -9.63 5.30 -5.60
C ALA A 13 -10.41 5.48 -6.91
N GLY A 14 -11.72 5.70 -6.83
CA GLY A 14 -12.55 5.99 -7.98
C GLY A 14 -12.09 7.24 -8.73
N ALA A 15 -11.87 8.34 -8.03
CA ALA A 15 -11.44 9.60 -8.62
C ALA A 15 -10.00 9.55 -9.18
N ARG A 16 -9.08 8.87 -8.48
CA ARG A 16 -7.66 8.87 -8.82
C ARG A 16 -7.30 7.87 -9.91
N PHE A 17 -7.95 6.70 -9.89
CA PHE A 17 -7.62 5.57 -10.76
C PHE A 17 -8.71 5.25 -11.78
N GLY A 18 -9.84 5.98 -11.75
CA GLY A 18 -10.95 5.78 -12.68
C GLY A 18 -11.71 4.46 -12.45
N ILE A 19 -11.70 3.93 -11.23
CA ILE A 19 -12.35 2.66 -10.89
C ILE A 19 -13.81 2.95 -10.56
N ASP A 20 -14.73 2.38 -11.33
CA ASP A 20 -16.15 2.41 -11.01
C ASP A 20 -16.46 1.39 -9.89
N ARG A 21 -17.00 1.85 -8.76
CA ARG A 21 -17.27 1.01 -7.58
C ARG A 21 -16.05 0.23 -7.05
N PRO A 22 -15.01 0.90 -6.53
CA PRO A 22 -13.83 0.23 -6.00
C PRO A 22 -14.18 -0.82 -4.96
N SER A 23 -13.55 -1.98 -5.02
CA SER A 23 -13.68 -3.04 -4.04
C SER A 23 -12.94 -2.69 -2.74
N VAL A 24 -13.55 -2.99 -1.60
CA VAL A 24 -13.03 -2.64 -0.27
C VAL A 24 -12.87 -3.89 0.58
N GLY A 25 -11.66 -4.14 1.04
CA GLY A 25 -11.33 -5.15 2.05
C GLY A 25 -11.07 -4.52 3.43
N LEU A 26 -11.36 -5.25 4.49
CA LEU A 26 -11.06 -4.86 5.87
C LEU A 26 -9.90 -5.70 6.39
N LEU A 27 -8.79 -5.06 6.77
CA LEU A 27 -7.62 -5.79 7.28
C LEU A 27 -7.94 -6.45 8.62
N SER A 28 -7.70 -7.76 8.67
CA SER A 28 -7.97 -8.61 9.81
C SER A 28 -6.88 -9.69 9.96
N ILE A 29 -7.06 -10.58 10.93
CA ILE A 29 -6.18 -11.73 11.22
C ILE A 29 -6.74 -13.05 10.65
N GLY A 30 -7.79 -12.99 9.84
CA GLY A 30 -8.47 -14.10 9.20
C GLY A 30 -9.61 -13.61 8.34
N GLU A 31 -9.98 -14.39 7.32
CA GLU A 31 -10.99 -14.04 6.31
C GLU A 31 -12.42 -14.08 6.89
N GLU A 32 -12.65 -14.89 7.94
CA GLU A 32 -13.97 -15.04 8.51
C GLU A 32 -14.44 -13.77 9.24
N SER A 33 -15.72 -13.45 9.14
CA SER A 33 -16.35 -12.28 9.79
C SER A 33 -16.17 -12.24 11.31
N SER A 34 -15.95 -13.40 11.94
CA SER A 34 -15.72 -13.51 13.39
C SER A 34 -14.30 -13.17 13.83
N LYS A 35 -13.36 -13.00 12.91
CA LYS A 35 -11.94 -12.69 13.19
C LYS A 35 -11.69 -11.21 13.42
N GLY A 36 -10.62 -10.93 14.14
CA GLY A 36 -10.19 -9.57 14.47
C GLY A 36 -10.62 -9.11 15.87
N ASN A 37 -10.20 -7.91 16.20
CA ASN A 37 -10.57 -7.24 17.44
C ASN A 37 -12.02 -6.70 17.38
N PRO A 38 -12.59 -6.20 18.48
CA PRO A 38 -13.96 -5.68 18.48
C PRO A 38 -14.24 -4.60 17.44
N LEU A 39 -13.28 -3.69 17.19
CA LEU A 39 -13.41 -2.64 16.18
C LEU A 39 -13.54 -3.22 14.76
N VAL A 40 -12.74 -4.23 14.43
CA VAL A 40 -12.78 -4.91 13.12
C VAL A 40 -14.10 -5.63 12.93
N LYS A 41 -14.59 -6.36 13.94
CA LYS A 41 -15.87 -7.11 13.87
C LYS A 41 -17.06 -6.18 13.66
N GLU A 42 -17.14 -5.11 14.46
CA GLU A 42 -18.19 -4.08 14.31
C GLU A 42 -18.13 -3.41 12.93
N THR A 43 -16.92 -3.09 12.47
CA THR A 43 -16.72 -2.50 11.13
C THR A 43 -17.14 -3.44 10.02
N HIS A 44 -16.82 -4.74 10.15
CA HIS A 44 -17.23 -5.75 9.18
C HIS A 44 -18.75 -5.81 9.01
N GLU A 45 -19.50 -5.85 10.14
CA GLU A 45 -20.96 -5.86 10.12
C GLU A 45 -21.54 -4.61 9.44
N LEU A 46 -20.98 -3.43 9.76
CA LEU A 46 -21.42 -2.17 9.18
C LEU A 46 -21.11 -2.06 7.67
N LEU A 47 -19.95 -2.53 7.23
CA LEU A 47 -19.59 -2.54 5.82
C LEU A 47 -20.41 -3.56 5.03
N ALA A 48 -20.66 -4.74 5.59
CA ALA A 48 -21.50 -5.77 4.97
C ALA A 48 -22.97 -5.32 4.81
N ALA A 49 -23.46 -4.47 5.71
CA ALA A 49 -24.81 -3.88 5.63
C ALA A 49 -24.90 -2.62 4.75
N SER A 50 -23.77 -2.12 4.25
CA SER A 50 -23.71 -0.91 3.41
C SER A 50 -23.92 -1.24 1.93
N ASP A 51 -24.05 -0.19 1.11
CA ASP A 51 -24.10 -0.28 -0.36
C ASP A 51 -22.71 -0.31 -1.02
N MET A 52 -21.64 -0.34 -0.23
CA MET A 52 -20.27 -0.40 -0.72
C MET A 52 -19.97 -1.75 -1.37
N ASN A 53 -19.02 -1.77 -2.30
CA ASN A 53 -18.50 -3.01 -2.86
C ASN A 53 -17.55 -3.68 -1.86
N PHE A 54 -18.11 -4.15 -0.76
CA PHE A 54 -17.36 -4.76 0.34
C PHE A 54 -17.02 -6.21 0.02
N PHE A 55 -15.73 -6.51 -0.03
CA PHE A 55 -15.20 -7.85 -0.31
C PHE A 55 -15.25 -8.75 0.92
N GLY A 56 -15.04 -8.18 2.12
CA GLY A 56 -14.89 -8.93 3.36
C GLY A 56 -13.56 -8.63 4.04
N ASN A 57 -13.16 -9.51 4.97
CA ASN A 57 -11.87 -9.45 5.60
C ASN A 57 -10.75 -9.88 4.64
N VAL A 58 -9.60 -9.21 4.76
CA VAL A 58 -8.34 -9.57 4.09
C VAL A 58 -7.24 -9.71 5.15
N GLU A 59 -6.25 -10.54 4.89
CA GLU A 59 -5.16 -10.76 5.83
C GLU A 59 -3.89 -9.98 5.46
N GLY A 60 -2.90 -9.96 6.35
CA GLY A 60 -1.62 -9.30 6.08
C GLY A 60 -0.88 -9.86 4.86
N ARG A 61 -1.07 -11.14 4.51
CA ARG A 61 -0.50 -11.74 3.30
C ARG A 61 -1.12 -11.19 2.02
N ASP A 62 -2.35 -10.69 2.10
CA ASP A 62 -3.13 -10.16 0.99
C ASP A 62 -2.87 -8.67 0.73
N LEU A 63 -1.91 -8.07 1.43
CA LEU A 63 -1.54 -6.68 1.17
C LEU A 63 -0.80 -6.54 -0.16
N ILE A 64 -0.02 -7.55 -0.56
CA ILE A 64 0.70 -7.58 -1.84
C ILE A 64 0.80 -9.04 -2.34
N PRO A 65 0.19 -9.38 -3.51
CA PRO A 65 -0.76 -8.55 -4.27
C PRO A 65 -2.11 -8.47 -3.57
N ALA A 66 -2.75 -7.30 -3.64
CA ALA A 66 -4.05 -7.10 -3.02
C ALA A 66 -5.18 -7.69 -3.90
N PRO A 67 -6.16 -8.41 -3.32
CA PRO A 67 -7.33 -8.92 -4.04
C PRO A 67 -8.41 -7.85 -4.26
N VAL A 68 -8.22 -6.65 -3.71
CA VAL A 68 -9.18 -5.53 -3.70
C VAL A 68 -8.47 -4.21 -4.02
N ASP A 69 -9.25 -3.21 -4.41
CA ASP A 69 -8.74 -1.89 -4.77
C ASP A 69 -8.37 -1.03 -3.55
N VAL A 70 -9.04 -1.27 -2.43
CA VAL A 70 -8.86 -0.52 -1.17
C VAL A 70 -8.81 -1.50 -0.01
N ILE A 71 -7.79 -1.40 0.84
CA ILE A 71 -7.73 -2.11 2.12
C ILE A 71 -7.81 -1.09 3.25
N VAL A 72 -8.78 -1.27 4.14
CA VAL A 72 -9.05 -0.37 5.26
C VAL A 72 -8.55 -0.98 6.56
N THR A 73 -7.91 -0.14 7.37
CA THR A 73 -7.45 -0.50 8.71
C THR A 73 -7.31 0.74 9.58
N ASP A 74 -7.08 0.58 10.90
CA ASP A 74 -6.71 1.69 11.77
C ASP A 74 -5.27 2.16 11.50
N GLY A 75 -4.97 3.40 11.91
CA GLY A 75 -3.70 4.04 11.58
C GLY A 75 -2.48 3.37 12.22
N PHE A 76 -2.63 2.73 13.39
CA PHE A 76 -1.52 2.00 14.02
C PHE A 76 -1.21 0.72 13.24
N THR A 77 -2.22 -0.11 13.03
CA THR A 77 -2.07 -1.36 12.27
C THR A 77 -1.58 -1.10 10.85
N GLY A 78 -2.15 -0.10 10.17
CA GLY A 78 -1.73 0.29 8.82
C GLY A 78 -0.28 0.74 8.77
N ASN A 79 0.16 1.56 9.72
CA ASN A 79 1.55 2.01 9.76
C ASN A 79 2.53 0.86 10.06
N VAL A 80 2.19 -0.06 10.98
CA VAL A 80 3.01 -1.25 11.24
C VAL A 80 3.11 -2.11 9.99
N ALA A 81 1.99 -2.40 9.32
CA ALA A 81 1.96 -3.19 8.09
C ALA A 81 2.82 -2.54 6.99
N LEU A 82 2.65 -1.24 6.75
CA LEU A 82 3.43 -0.48 5.76
C LEU A 82 4.94 -0.54 6.05
N LYS A 83 5.35 -0.25 7.29
CA LYS A 83 6.77 -0.27 7.67
C LYS A 83 7.38 -1.67 7.63
N THR A 84 6.59 -2.70 7.92
CA THR A 84 7.01 -4.09 7.78
C THR A 84 7.24 -4.46 6.31
N LEU A 85 6.33 -4.07 5.41
CA LEU A 85 6.48 -4.28 3.97
C LEU A 85 7.71 -3.55 3.41
N GLU A 86 7.90 -2.28 3.77
CA GLU A 86 9.08 -1.50 3.37
C GLU A 86 10.39 -2.18 3.83
N GLY A 87 10.42 -2.65 5.09
CA GLY A 87 11.57 -3.34 5.65
C GLY A 87 11.84 -4.69 4.98
N ALA A 88 10.79 -5.48 4.76
CA ALA A 88 10.88 -6.77 4.08
C ALA A 88 11.38 -6.61 2.63
N PHE A 89 10.83 -5.65 1.90
CA PHE A 89 11.28 -5.36 0.54
C PHE A 89 12.76 -4.98 0.50
N LYS A 90 13.20 -4.04 1.34
CA LYS A 90 14.61 -3.64 1.44
C LYS A 90 15.53 -4.82 1.77
N PHE A 91 15.11 -5.69 2.70
CA PHE A 91 15.87 -6.86 3.09
C PHE A 91 16.02 -7.84 1.92
N VAL A 92 14.93 -8.19 1.24
CA VAL A 92 14.94 -9.10 0.09
C VAL A 92 15.78 -8.53 -1.05
N PHE A 93 15.55 -7.26 -1.41
CA PHE A 93 16.28 -6.61 -2.48
C PHE A 93 17.78 -6.55 -2.23
N ASN A 94 18.20 -6.16 -1.02
CA ASN A 94 19.61 -6.16 -0.63
C ASN A 94 20.22 -7.56 -0.62
N THR A 95 19.44 -8.59 -0.28
CA THR A 95 19.91 -9.97 -0.34
C THR A 95 20.16 -10.40 -1.78
N VAL A 96 19.27 -10.05 -2.71
CA VAL A 96 19.46 -10.28 -4.15
C VAL A 96 20.73 -9.58 -4.66
N LEU A 97 20.92 -8.30 -4.29
CA LEU A 97 22.14 -7.56 -4.69
C LEU A 97 23.43 -8.20 -4.15
N LYS A 98 23.41 -8.70 -2.90
CA LYS A 98 24.57 -9.44 -2.34
C LYS A 98 24.87 -10.72 -3.11
N VAL A 99 23.84 -11.48 -3.51
CA VAL A 99 24.03 -12.69 -4.32
C VAL A 99 24.62 -12.34 -5.68
N ILE A 100 24.13 -11.28 -6.32
CA ILE A 100 24.67 -10.79 -7.59
C ILE A 100 26.14 -10.35 -7.46
N ASP A 101 26.55 -9.81 -6.33
CA ASP A 101 27.93 -9.34 -6.10
C ASP A 101 28.88 -10.45 -5.61
N THR A 102 28.52 -11.71 -5.67
CA THR A 102 29.32 -12.82 -5.13
C THR A 102 30.62 -13.07 -5.92
N ASN A 103 30.57 -13.00 -7.27
CA ASN A 103 31.71 -13.22 -8.16
C ASN A 103 31.50 -12.52 -9.51
N ASP A 104 32.49 -12.60 -10.39
CA ASP A 104 32.46 -11.91 -11.70
C ASP A 104 31.39 -12.46 -12.64
N GLU A 105 31.09 -13.75 -12.56
CA GLU A 105 30.03 -14.37 -13.37
C GLU A 105 28.65 -13.88 -12.95
N THR A 106 28.36 -13.86 -11.64
CA THR A 106 27.10 -13.37 -11.10
C THR A 106 26.93 -11.86 -11.33
N ARG A 107 28.01 -11.07 -11.26
CA ARG A 107 28.00 -9.64 -11.61
C ARG A 107 27.65 -9.40 -13.07
N ALA A 108 28.25 -10.18 -13.99
CA ALA A 108 27.93 -10.07 -15.42
C ALA A 108 26.46 -10.40 -15.70
N ALA A 109 25.93 -11.47 -15.07
CA ALA A 109 24.52 -11.82 -15.15
C ALA A 109 23.61 -10.72 -14.56
N GLY A 110 24.00 -10.13 -13.43
CA GLY A 110 23.29 -9.01 -12.81
C GLY A 110 23.24 -7.77 -13.68
N GLN A 111 24.33 -7.43 -14.36
CA GLN A 111 24.35 -6.29 -15.30
C GLN A 111 23.34 -6.46 -16.45
N ALA A 112 23.14 -7.69 -16.93
CA ALA A 112 22.12 -7.98 -17.94
C ALA A 112 20.69 -7.89 -17.37
N LEU A 113 20.50 -8.17 -16.07
CA LEU A 113 19.19 -8.17 -15.40
C LEU A 113 18.76 -6.77 -14.93
N PHE A 114 19.68 -5.92 -14.49
CA PHE A 114 19.38 -4.63 -13.87
C PHE A 114 18.49 -3.70 -14.70
N PRO A 115 18.64 -3.58 -16.04
CA PRO A 115 17.76 -2.74 -16.84
C PRO A 115 16.27 -3.10 -16.73
N TYR A 116 15.96 -4.35 -16.39
CA TYR A 116 14.61 -4.86 -16.21
C TYR A 116 14.18 -4.85 -14.74
N LEU A 117 15.09 -5.17 -13.83
CA LEU A 117 14.79 -5.29 -12.40
C LEU A 117 14.62 -3.93 -11.73
N ILE A 118 15.47 -2.95 -12.04
CA ILE A 118 15.47 -1.66 -11.34
C ILE A 118 14.16 -0.87 -11.55
N PRO A 119 13.60 -0.77 -12.76
CA PRO A 119 12.32 -0.10 -12.96
C PRO A 119 11.21 -0.71 -12.10
N GLU A 120 11.08 -2.04 -12.07
CA GLU A 120 10.08 -2.74 -11.27
C GLU A 120 10.30 -2.53 -9.77
N ALA A 121 11.55 -2.63 -9.30
CA ALA A 121 11.91 -2.38 -7.92
C ALA A 121 11.60 -0.94 -7.48
N THR A 122 11.78 0.04 -8.36
CA THR A 122 11.50 1.45 -8.08
C THR A 122 10.01 1.69 -7.85
N LEU A 123 9.13 0.99 -8.57
CA LEU A 123 7.68 1.11 -8.37
C LEU A 123 7.24 0.71 -6.96
N LEU A 124 8.01 -0.16 -6.30
CA LEU A 124 7.72 -0.65 -4.94
C LEU A 124 8.32 0.24 -3.84
N THR A 125 9.05 1.29 -4.21
CA THR A 125 9.65 2.19 -3.22
C THR A 125 8.69 3.30 -2.78
N PRO A 126 8.72 3.71 -1.50
CA PRO A 126 7.89 4.82 -1.01
C PRO A 126 8.13 6.13 -1.77
N GLU A 127 9.36 6.34 -2.22
CA GLU A 127 9.78 7.54 -2.96
C GLU A 127 9.03 7.69 -4.28
N HIS A 128 8.68 6.58 -4.93
CA HIS A 128 7.90 6.59 -6.17
C HIS A 128 6.46 7.05 -5.95
N GLN A 129 5.87 6.77 -4.80
CA GLN A 129 4.50 7.14 -4.47
C GLN A 129 4.33 8.65 -4.17
N GLY A 130 5.41 9.37 -3.87
CA GLY A 130 5.45 10.82 -3.71
C GLY A 130 4.86 11.35 -2.41
N GLY A 131 4.01 10.61 -1.72
CA GLY A 131 3.37 11.00 -0.47
C GLY A 131 1.96 10.41 -0.31
N ALA A 132 1.33 10.70 0.83
CA ALA A 132 -0.01 10.27 1.17
C ALA A 132 -0.99 11.44 1.19
N MET A 133 -2.19 11.24 0.67
CA MET A 133 -3.26 12.22 0.74
C MET A 133 -3.99 12.10 2.07
N LEU A 134 -4.15 13.21 2.79
CA LEU A 134 -5.03 13.29 3.94
C LEU A 134 -6.46 13.53 3.46
N LEU A 135 -7.29 12.50 3.55
CA LEU A 135 -8.66 12.51 3.05
C LEU A 135 -9.62 13.10 4.09
N GLY A 136 -10.81 13.52 3.63
CA GLY A 136 -11.87 14.05 4.49
C GLY A 136 -11.74 15.53 4.86
N LEU A 137 -10.90 16.29 4.18
CA LEU A 137 -10.75 17.73 4.33
C LEU A 137 -11.44 18.50 3.20
N ASN A 138 -11.84 19.75 3.48
CA ASN A 138 -12.34 20.70 2.46
C ASN A 138 -11.20 21.33 1.65
N GLY A 139 -10.15 20.60 1.34
CA GLY A 139 -8.98 21.07 0.60
C GLY A 139 -7.98 19.96 0.39
N ILE A 140 -6.96 20.22 -0.42
CA ILE A 140 -5.89 19.26 -0.71
C ILE A 140 -4.86 19.37 0.40
N CYS A 141 -4.60 18.26 1.10
CA CYS A 141 -3.50 18.11 2.04
C CYS A 141 -2.75 16.84 1.72
N ALA A 142 -1.49 16.96 1.35
CA ALA A 142 -0.61 15.82 1.09
C ALA A 142 0.50 15.78 2.14
N VAL A 143 0.74 14.60 2.70
CA VAL A 143 1.89 14.33 3.57
C VAL A 143 3.01 13.79 2.69
N SER A 144 4.05 14.62 2.51
CA SER A 144 5.26 14.19 1.81
C SER A 144 6.26 13.58 2.79
N TYR A 145 7.05 12.62 2.32
CA TYR A 145 8.17 12.11 3.09
C TYR A 145 9.26 13.18 3.15
N THR A 146 9.65 13.62 4.35
CA THR A 146 10.57 14.75 4.57
C THR A 146 12.00 14.52 4.07
N HIS A 147 12.36 13.30 3.68
CA HIS A 147 13.66 12.96 3.09
C HIS A 147 13.67 12.98 1.56
N LEU A 148 12.52 13.23 0.92
CA LEU A 148 12.48 13.53 -0.49
C LEU A 148 12.91 14.98 -0.66
N THR A 149 14.13 15.21 -1.12
CA THR A 149 14.50 16.49 -1.70
C THR A 149 13.61 16.68 -2.92
N LEU A 150 12.61 17.56 -2.79
CA LEU A 150 11.86 18.02 -3.96
C LEU A 150 12.89 18.51 -4.99
N PRO A 151 12.83 18.06 -6.25
CA PRO A 151 13.64 18.69 -7.27
C PRO A 151 13.29 20.17 -7.24
N THR A 152 14.31 21.01 -7.03
CA THR A 152 14.14 22.46 -7.04
C THR A 152 13.52 22.81 -8.37
N ILE A 153 12.25 23.18 -8.37
CA ILE A 153 11.59 23.70 -9.56
C ILE A 153 12.23 25.06 -9.76
N TYR A 154 13.21 25.13 -10.62
CA TYR A 154 13.68 26.41 -11.12
C TYR A 154 12.54 27.00 -11.94
N SER A 155 11.82 27.97 -11.36
CA SER A 155 11.00 28.88 -12.13
C SER A 155 11.91 29.65 -13.07
N VAL A 156 11.73 29.44 -14.35
CA VAL A 156 12.24 30.30 -15.41
C VAL A 156 11.37 31.55 -15.50
#